data_2faf6f61fef2a8967c9ae5ca6abbfa1d
#
_entry.id   2faf6f61fef2a8967c9ae5ca6abbfa1d
#
_cell.length_a   1.000
_cell.length_b   1.000
_cell.length_c   1.000
_cell.angle_alpha   90.00
_cell.angle_beta   90.00
_cell.angle_gamma   90.00
#
_symmetry.space_group_name_H-M   'P 1'
#
loop_
_entity.id
_entity.type
_entity.pdbx_description
1 polymer ?
#
loop_
_entity_poly.entity_id
_entity_poly.type
_entity_poly.pdbx_seq_one_letter_code
_entity_poly.pdbx_strand_id
1 'polypeptide(L)'
;MESLKLSSDGKKLMDVLDKNLSQVIIPDCVIEIACNALKACTSIKSIHIPSSVKIIGEGAFRDCSSLETIYLPPSVEHIGWYAFCGCTSLHSVNLPNSLTTICDYAFSGCISLENIDIPSSVTVIGGHAFRKCSSLASVDIPKSVTKIDGGAFSGCISLKSIDIPSSVTSIVDFAFFGCSSLKSINIPFSVNYIRNFVFKGCTSLESIHVPSTVTRIGLGAFEGCTSLRSINIPDVRVIDTGAFSGCTSLENVYLDRIGEIRGFTFDGCSALKEINIPNLLGEFGKIGRCAFRNTSLQSLFIPPFVFDIEEHAFCNCPISNINVDIDNPVYYSKDDVLYKKDEDDKSILVKYAPKKEDVYFCVDQNIKMIDSYAFEGAKELKQIILHDNLLSIGKQQTFAGCTSLQEIVLPPQISVVPKEVFLNCISLEEVVLPVSDSYTIEASVFNNCESLKVIHSKAENIENIVTDEKAFDGFDIEKCILYVPSGTRWAYRHHPGFGKFKNIEIEKKN
;
A
#
# COMPACT_ATOMS: atom_id res chain seq x y z
N MET A 1 49.35 24.91 -12.48
CA MET A 1 49.68 23.50 -12.17
C MET A 1 49.75 23.22 -10.64
N GLU A 2 49.95 24.24 -9.81
CA GLU A 2 50.03 24.07 -8.34
C GLU A 2 48.74 23.60 -7.66
N SER A 3 47.60 23.73 -8.34
CA SER A 3 46.28 23.35 -7.79
C SER A 3 45.89 21.89 -8.00
N LEU A 4 46.64 21.12 -8.79
CA LEU A 4 46.36 19.72 -9.11
C LEU A 4 47.42 18.80 -8.53
N LYS A 5 46.95 17.75 -7.82
CA LYS A 5 47.82 16.68 -7.33
C LYS A 5 47.78 15.51 -8.31
N LEU A 6 48.92 15.27 -8.97
CA LEU A 6 49.10 14.13 -9.87
C LEU A 6 49.85 12.98 -9.16
N SER A 7 49.71 11.77 -9.71
CA SER A 7 50.54 10.62 -9.35
C SER A 7 52.01 10.87 -9.70
N SER A 8 52.95 10.08 -9.17
CA SER A 8 54.38 10.23 -9.39
C SER A 8 54.81 10.11 -10.87
N ASP A 9 54.05 9.37 -11.67
CA ASP A 9 54.24 9.21 -13.12
C ASP A 9 53.47 10.23 -13.96
N GLY A 10 52.74 11.15 -13.32
CA GLY A 10 51.90 12.17 -13.95
C GLY A 10 50.66 11.67 -14.67
N LYS A 11 50.38 10.37 -14.67
CA LYS A 11 49.32 9.78 -15.48
C LYS A 11 47.94 9.75 -14.80
N LYS A 12 47.87 10.06 -13.49
CA LYS A 12 46.65 10.02 -12.73
C LYS A 12 46.43 11.33 -11.98
N LEU A 13 45.25 11.95 -12.16
CA LEU A 13 44.81 13.07 -11.35
C LEU A 13 44.30 12.53 -10.02
N MET A 14 45.00 12.80 -8.92
CA MET A 14 44.74 12.28 -7.60
C MET A 14 43.81 13.16 -6.78
N ASP A 15 43.96 14.49 -6.90
CA ASP A 15 43.14 15.45 -6.15
C ASP A 15 43.26 16.86 -6.79
N VAL A 16 42.25 17.70 -6.48
CA VAL A 16 42.27 19.14 -6.74
C VAL A 16 42.45 19.84 -5.40
N LEU A 17 43.62 20.51 -5.22
CA LEU A 17 44.02 21.08 -3.94
C LEU A 17 43.24 22.36 -3.60
N ASP A 18 42.92 23.18 -4.61
CA ASP A 18 42.06 24.35 -4.45
C ASP A 18 40.63 24.02 -4.88
N LYS A 19 39.76 23.82 -3.91
CA LYS A 19 38.33 23.50 -4.15
C LYS A 19 37.48 24.69 -4.60
N ASN A 20 38.05 25.91 -4.61
CA ASN A 20 37.32 27.13 -4.99
C ASN A 20 37.53 27.50 -6.48
N LEU A 21 38.28 26.71 -7.23
CA LEU A 21 38.45 26.94 -8.67
C LEU A 21 37.09 26.88 -9.38
N SER A 22 36.84 27.85 -10.25
CA SER A 22 35.67 27.86 -11.14
C SER A 22 35.89 27.06 -12.42
N GLN A 23 37.14 26.85 -12.80
CA GLN A 23 37.57 26.12 -13.99
C GLN A 23 38.77 25.24 -13.69
N VAL A 24 38.78 24.03 -14.23
CA VAL A 24 39.92 23.10 -14.14
C VAL A 24 40.31 22.63 -15.55
N ILE A 25 41.61 22.66 -15.83
CA ILE A 25 42.20 22.11 -17.07
C ILE A 25 43.07 20.92 -16.66
N ILE A 26 42.67 19.72 -17.06
CA ILE A 26 43.44 18.50 -16.80
C ILE A 26 44.56 18.38 -17.83
N PRO A 27 45.81 18.12 -17.41
CA PRO A 27 46.96 18.00 -18.35
C PRO A 27 46.84 16.80 -19.30
N ASP A 28 47.33 16.93 -20.51
CA ASP A 28 47.27 15.90 -21.57
C ASP A 28 48.01 14.60 -21.23
N CYS A 29 48.88 14.58 -20.22
CA CYS A 29 49.54 13.37 -19.74
C CYS A 29 48.63 12.47 -18.87
N VAL A 30 47.47 12.97 -18.41
CA VAL A 30 46.58 12.24 -17.52
C VAL A 30 45.75 11.24 -18.31
N ILE A 31 45.78 9.98 -17.85
CA ILE A 31 45.04 8.86 -18.43
C ILE A 31 43.84 8.48 -17.54
N GLU A 32 43.92 8.76 -16.24
CA GLU A 32 42.91 8.42 -15.25
C GLU A 32 42.61 9.59 -14.30
N ILE A 33 41.33 9.87 -14.08
CA ILE A 33 40.88 10.72 -12.98
C ILE A 33 40.55 9.78 -11.80
N ALA A 34 41.27 9.93 -10.70
CA ALA A 34 41.19 9.03 -9.55
C ALA A 34 39.82 9.07 -8.87
N CYS A 35 39.58 8.05 -8.06
CA CYS A 35 38.41 8.03 -7.16
C CYS A 35 38.37 9.30 -6.29
N ASN A 36 37.23 10.00 -6.31
CA ASN A 36 36.98 11.23 -5.55
C ASN A 36 37.91 12.42 -5.85
N ALA A 37 38.65 12.43 -6.95
CA ALA A 37 39.69 13.45 -7.25
C ALA A 37 39.13 14.89 -7.25
N LEU A 38 37.91 15.12 -7.71
CA LEU A 38 37.24 16.41 -7.70
C LEU A 38 36.00 16.42 -6.76
N LYS A 39 35.93 15.46 -5.86
CA LYS A 39 34.75 15.38 -4.96
C LYS A 39 34.56 16.68 -4.16
N ALA A 40 33.31 17.16 -4.14
CA ALA A 40 32.90 18.39 -3.46
C ALA A 40 33.65 19.67 -3.91
N CYS A 41 34.12 19.71 -5.16
CA CYS A 41 34.58 20.94 -5.79
C CYS A 41 33.34 21.76 -6.22
N THR A 42 32.70 22.38 -5.27
CA THR A 42 31.38 23.03 -5.45
C THR A 42 31.43 24.31 -6.29
N SER A 43 32.60 24.87 -6.53
CA SER A 43 32.78 26.11 -7.32
C SER A 43 33.05 25.83 -8.80
N ILE A 44 33.40 24.61 -9.20
CA ILE A 44 33.74 24.28 -10.59
C ILE A 44 32.47 24.36 -11.45
N LYS A 45 32.53 25.23 -12.47
CA LYS A 45 31.47 25.38 -13.48
C LYS A 45 31.75 24.61 -14.76
N SER A 46 33.06 24.53 -15.15
CA SER A 46 33.48 23.81 -16.33
C SER A 46 34.83 23.12 -16.10
N ILE A 47 35.03 22.02 -16.84
CA ILE A 47 36.26 21.25 -16.78
C ILE A 47 36.65 20.80 -18.18
N HIS A 48 37.93 20.94 -18.50
CA HIS A 48 38.50 20.37 -19.71
C HIS A 48 39.12 19.01 -19.41
N ILE A 49 38.59 17.95 -20.03
CA ILE A 49 39.12 16.59 -19.96
C ILE A 49 39.82 16.28 -21.27
N PRO A 50 41.14 16.00 -21.26
CA PRO A 50 41.90 15.74 -22.49
C PRO A 50 41.60 14.36 -23.08
N SER A 51 41.86 14.19 -24.38
CA SER A 51 41.65 12.94 -25.12
C SER A 51 42.55 11.76 -24.68
N SER A 52 43.45 11.99 -23.75
CA SER A 52 44.25 10.94 -23.12
C SER A 52 43.50 10.17 -22.03
N VAL A 53 42.44 10.78 -21.45
CA VAL A 53 41.71 10.18 -20.34
C VAL A 53 40.83 9.02 -20.81
N LYS A 54 41.02 7.87 -20.17
CA LYS A 54 40.29 6.62 -20.42
C LYS A 54 39.36 6.25 -19.28
N ILE A 55 39.71 6.62 -18.04
CA ILE A 55 39.01 6.21 -16.84
C ILE A 55 38.63 7.41 -16.00
N ILE A 56 37.33 7.49 -15.66
CA ILE A 56 36.80 8.37 -14.63
C ILE A 56 36.46 7.50 -13.43
N GLY A 57 37.20 7.70 -12.34
CA GLY A 57 37.09 6.88 -11.12
C GLY A 57 35.77 7.07 -10.36
N GLU A 58 35.59 6.23 -9.34
CA GLU A 58 34.45 6.30 -8.44
C GLU A 58 34.35 7.68 -7.78
N GLY A 59 33.16 8.30 -7.82
CA GLY A 59 32.91 9.61 -7.21
C GLY A 59 33.79 10.74 -7.70
N ALA A 60 34.45 10.59 -8.84
CA ALA A 60 35.47 11.56 -9.32
C ALA A 60 34.98 13.01 -9.33
N PHE A 61 33.72 13.26 -9.69
CA PHE A 61 33.04 14.56 -9.68
C PHE A 61 31.85 14.61 -8.68
N ARG A 62 31.82 13.71 -7.70
CA ARG A 62 30.73 13.66 -6.75
C ARG A 62 30.57 14.99 -6.02
N ASP A 63 29.34 15.50 -5.95
CA ASP A 63 28.95 16.74 -5.28
C ASP A 63 29.64 18.02 -5.88
N CYS A 64 30.00 17.99 -7.16
CA CYS A 64 30.38 19.18 -7.92
C CYS A 64 29.14 19.98 -8.31
N SER A 65 28.53 20.63 -7.32
CA SER A 65 27.15 21.18 -7.42
C SER A 65 27.02 22.33 -8.43
N SER A 66 28.10 23.07 -8.77
CA SER A 66 28.09 24.14 -9.76
C SER A 66 28.50 23.72 -11.16
N LEU A 67 28.84 22.44 -11.38
CA LEU A 67 29.23 21.93 -12.69
C LEU A 67 28.04 21.98 -13.64
N GLU A 68 28.07 22.86 -14.64
CA GLU A 68 26.96 23.13 -15.55
C GLU A 68 27.00 22.20 -16.77
N THR A 69 28.19 22.01 -17.35
CA THR A 69 28.40 21.13 -18.51
C THR A 69 29.74 20.41 -18.40
N ILE A 70 29.83 19.23 -19.00
CA ILE A 70 31.07 18.48 -19.12
C ILE A 70 31.12 17.77 -20.46
N TYR A 71 32.28 17.88 -21.14
CA TYR A 71 32.53 17.11 -22.33
C TYR A 71 33.46 15.93 -22.02
N LEU A 72 32.95 14.73 -22.25
CA LEU A 72 33.68 13.48 -22.10
C LEU A 72 34.29 13.09 -23.46
N PRO A 73 35.61 13.00 -23.57
CA PRO A 73 36.24 12.65 -24.86
C PRO A 73 35.92 11.20 -25.24
N PRO A 74 35.92 10.86 -26.56
CA PRO A 74 35.65 9.51 -27.05
C PRO A 74 36.56 8.40 -26.50
N SER A 75 37.70 8.79 -25.93
CA SER A 75 38.67 7.90 -25.28
C SER A 75 38.21 7.34 -23.94
N VAL A 76 37.18 7.93 -23.30
CA VAL A 76 36.67 7.46 -21.98
C VAL A 76 35.93 6.15 -22.15
N GLU A 77 36.51 5.11 -21.61
CA GLU A 77 35.99 3.72 -21.64
C GLU A 77 35.23 3.35 -20.39
N HIS A 78 35.45 4.06 -19.27
CA HIS A 78 34.83 3.74 -17.96
C HIS A 78 34.49 5.01 -17.20
N ILE A 79 33.25 5.02 -16.67
CA ILE A 79 32.72 6.00 -15.70
C ILE A 79 32.31 5.23 -14.44
N GLY A 80 33.00 5.48 -13.32
CA GLY A 80 32.84 4.75 -12.07
C GLY A 80 31.52 5.05 -11.35
N TRP A 81 31.28 4.30 -10.31
CA TRP A 81 30.13 4.49 -9.40
C TRP A 81 30.16 5.91 -8.82
N TYR A 82 28.99 6.52 -8.68
CA TYR A 82 28.85 7.88 -8.12
C TYR A 82 29.62 8.99 -8.88
N ALA A 83 30.14 8.73 -10.06
CA ALA A 83 31.11 9.64 -10.71
C ALA A 83 30.60 11.09 -10.79
N PHE A 84 29.32 11.31 -11.11
CA PHE A 84 28.67 12.62 -11.18
C PHE A 84 27.52 12.76 -10.18
N CYS A 85 27.49 11.92 -9.13
CA CYS A 85 26.44 11.97 -8.13
C CYS A 85 26.43 13.36 -7.45
N GLY A 86 25.25 13.99 -7.38
CA GLY A 86 25.10 15.30 -6.74
C GLY A 86 25.62 16.49 -7.56
N CYS A 87 25.90 16.32 -8.85
CA CYS A 87 26.19 17.44 -9.77
C CYS A 87 24.86 18.16 -10.10
N THR A 88 24.37 18.94 -9.15
CA THR A 88 23.00 19.50 -9.20
C THR A 88 22.75 20.48 -10.33
N SER A 89 23.77 21.19 -10.81
CA SER A 89 23.68 22.13 -11.93
C SER A 89 23.98 21.51 -13.30
N LEU A 90 24.28 20.22 -13.38
CA LEU A 90 24.64 19.57 -14.63
C LEU A 90 23.41 19.43 -15.53
N HIS A 91 23.36 20.21 -16.63
CA HIS A 91 22.26 20.25 -17.58
C HIS A 91 22.39 19.20 -18.69
N SER A 92 23.60 18.93 -19.10
CA SER A 92 23.89 17.96 -20.18
C SER A 92 25.26 17.31 -20.01
N VAL A 93 25.36 16.09 -20.48
CA VAL A 93 26.60 15.33 -20.61
C VAL A 93 26.53 14.48 -21.86
N ASN A 94 27.60 14.49 -22.66
CA ASN A 94 27.74 13.55 -23.77
C ASN A 94 28.40 12.27 -23.28
N LEU A 95 27.75 11.14 -23.49
CA LEU A 95 28.34 9.84 -23.16
C LEU A 95 29.08 9.27 -24.38
N PRO A 96 30.34 8.86 -24.24
CA PRO A 96 31.09 8.32 -25.36
C PRO A 96 30.63 6.91 -25.76
N ASN A 97 30.74 6.59 -27.06
CA ASN A 97 30.34 5.28 -27.64
C ASN A 97 31.22 4.10 -27.19
N SER A 98 32.25 4.33 -26.40
CA SER A 98 33.10 3.32 -25.77
C SER A 98 32.49 2.73 -24.48
N LEU A 99 31.47 3.38 -23.90
CA LEU A 99 30.85 2.93 -22.67
C LEU A 99 29.96 1.72 -22.92
N THR A 100 30.14 0.69 -22.11
CA THR A 100 29.28 -0.53 -22.15
C THR A 100 28.29 -0.60 -20.99
N THR A 101 28.50 0.21 -19.97
CA THR A 101 27.65 0.23 -18.75
C THR A 101 27.58 1.66 -18.20
N ILE A 102 26.37 2.07 -17.78
CA ILE A 102 26.19 3.22 -16.89
C ILE A 102 26.19 2.66 -15.47
N CYS A 103 27.24 2.98 -14.71
CA CYS A 103 27.43 2.42 -13.37
C CYS A 103 26.39 2.93 -12.35
N ASP A 104 26.32 2.22 -11.22
CA ASP A 104 25.37 2.57 -10.14
C ASP A 104 25.64 3.99 -9.63
N TYR A 105 24.54 4.73 -9.44
CA TYR A 105 24.53 6.11 -8.95
C TYR A 105 25.33 7.10 -9.82
N ALA A 106 25.77 6.75 -11.01
CA ALA A 106 26.68 7.59 -11.81
C ALA A 106 26.20 9.04 -11.97
N PHE A 107 24.90 9.26 -12.17
CA PHE A 107 24.26 10.58 -12.31
C PHE A 107 23.19 10.84 -11.25
N SER A 108 23.21 10.11 -10.14
CA SER A 108 22.20 10.27 -9.08
C SER A 108 22.21 11.70 -8.53
N GLY A 109 21.04 12.35 -8.49
CA GLY A 109 20.91 13.71 -7.97
C GLY A 109 21.37 14.81 -8.91
N CYS A 110 21.60 14.54 -10.20
CA CYS A 110 21.78 15.54 -11.24
C CYS A 110 20.41 16.18 -11.56
N ILE A 111 19.94 17.03 -10.65
CA ILE A 111 18.55 17.53 -10.68
C ILE A 111 18.26 18.42 -11.89
N SER A 112 19.26 19.07 -12.47
CA SER A 112 19.14 19.92 -13.66
C SER A 112 19.35 19.16 -14.98
N LEU A 113 19.66 17.87 -14.95
CA LEU A 113 19.88 17.08 -16.16
C LEU A 113 18.58 16.91 -16.93
N GLU A 114 18.48 17.58 -18.08
CA GLU A 114 17.25 17.62 -18.90
C GLU A 114 17.16 16.47 -19.90
N ASN A 115 18.32 16.12 -20.50
CA ASN A 115 18.44 15.11 -21.54
C ASN A 115 19.72 14.30 -21.36
N ILE A 116 19.69 13.06 -21.79
CA ILE A 116 20.88 12.21 -21.89
C ILE A 116 20.75 11.24 -23.06
N ASP A 117 21.76 11.23 -23.91
CA ASP A 117 21.85 10.27 -25.02
C ASP A 117 22.65 9.04 -24.55
N ILE A 118 21.95 7.91 -24.39
CA ILE A 118 22.59 6.65 -24.01
C ILE A 118 23.18 5.98 -25.25
N PRO A 119 24.50 5.74 -25.30
CA PRO A 119 25.14 5.13 -26.47
C PRO A 119 24.63 3.71 -26.75
N SER A 120 24.62 3.35 -28.04
CA SER A 120 24.23 1.99 -28.47
C SER A 120 25.19 0.86 -28.06
N SER A 121 26.31 1.21 -27.43
CA SER A 121 27.25 0.27 -26.80
C SER A 121 26.81 -0.16 -25.39
N VAL A 122 25.92 0.61 -24.74
CA VAL A 122 25.50 0.37 -23.36
C VAL A 122 24.54 -0.83 -23.33
N THR A 123 24.85 -1.79 -22.45
CA THR A 123 24.06 -3.02 -22.24
C THR A 123 23.33 -3.05 -20.91
N VAL A 124 23.79 -2.27 -19.91
CA VAL A 124 23.22 -2.21 -18.57
C VAL A 124 23.10 -0.77 -18.10
N ILE A 125 21.92 -0.40 -17.58
CA ILE A 125 21.72 0.83 -16.80
C ILE A 125 21.71 0.41 -15.34
N GLY A 126 22.73 0.84 -14.60
CA GLY A 126 23.00 0.45 -13.22
C GLY A 126 22.00 0.98 -12.20
N GLY A 127 22.12 0.47 -10.99
CA GLY A 127 21.22 0.82 -9.88
C GLY A 127 21.31 2.31 -9.54
N HIS A 128 20.14 2.96 -9.44
CA HIS A 128 20.05 4.38 -9.10
C HIS A 128 20.85 5.32 -10.03
N ALA A 129 21.20 4.88 -11.24
CA ALA A 129 22.07 5.63 -12.16
C ALA A 129 21.57 7.05 -12.41
N PHE A 130 20.25 7.25 -12.59
CA PHE A 130 19.59 8.55 -12.80
C PHE A 130 18.62 8.91 -11.66
N ARG A 131 18.83 8.33 -10.48
CA ARG A 131 17.96 8.62 -9.35
C ARG A 131 17.88 10.12 -9.06
N LYS A 132 16.64 10.65 -8.93
CA LYS A 132 16.38 12.08 -8.67
C LYS A 132 16.93 13.04 -9.74
N CYS A 133 17.10 12.62 -10.99
CA CYS A 133 17.26 13.52 -12.11
C CYS A 133 15.92 14.17 -12.41
N SER A 134 15.55 15.15 -11.59
CA SER A 134 14.18 15.69 -11.54
C SER A 134 13.77 16.45 -12.80
N SER A 135 14.72 17.01 -13.56
CA SER A 135 14.46 17.70 -14.83
C SER A 135 14.47 16.78 -16.06
N LEU A 136 14.84 15.52 -15.91
CA LEU A 136 14.94 14.57 -17.00
C LEU A 136 13.56 14.27 -17.60
N ALA A 137 13.28 14.81 -18.79
CA ALA A 137 11.96 14.80 -19.40
C ALA A 137 11.72 13.60 -20.32
N SER A 138 12.78 13.09 -20.95
CA SER A 138 12.78 11.92 -21.81
C SER A 138 14.13 11.20 -21.80
N VAL A 139 14.12 9.91 -22.08
CA VAL A 139 15.33 9.09 -22.26
C VAL A 139 15.06 8.06 -23.34
N ASP A 140 15.95 8.02 -24.33
CA ASP A 140 15.94 6.97 -25.35
C ASP A 140 16.82 5.81 -24.90
N ILE A 141 16.23 4.64 -24.66
CA ILE A 141 16.95 3.44 -24.26
C ILE A 141 17.33 2.65 -25.53
N PRO A 142 18.62 2.48 -25.82
CA PRO A 142 19.05 1.77 -27.03
C PRO A 142 18.74 0.26 -26.96
N LYS A 143 18.58 -0.35 -28.13
CA LYS A 143 18.29 -1.79 -28.29
C LYS A 143 19.39 -2.73 -27.76
N SER A 144 20.53 -2.21 -27.39
CA SER A 144 21.62 -2.95 -26.73
C SER A 144 21.35 -3.20 -25.25
N VAL A 145 20.50 -2.40 -24.61
CA VAL A 145 20.22 -2.52 -23.17
C VAL A 145 19.40 -3.76 -22.92
N THR A 146 19.89 -4.60 -22.02
CA THR A 146 19.22 -5.85 -21.60
C THR A 146 18.66 -5.79 -20.18
N LYS A 147 19.16 -4.84 -19.35
CA LYS A 147 18.80 -4.69 -17.95
C LYS A 147 18.66 -3.23 -17.54
N ILE A 148 17.57 -2.90 -16.86
CA ILE A 148 17.37 -1.66 -16.11
C ILE A 148 17.38 -2.03 -14.63
N ASP A 149 18.44 -1.61 -13.91
CA ASP A 149 18.66 -2.05 -12.53
C ASP A 149 17.84 -1.24 -11.52
N GLY A 150 17.93 -1.64 -10.24
CA GLY A 150 17.06 -1.14 -9.16
C GLY A 150 17.12 0.38 -9.01
N GLY A 151 15.96 1.03 -9.01
CA GLY A 151 15.85 2.48 -8.83
C GLY A 151 16.51 3.33 -9.92
N ALA A 152 16.86 2.77 -11.08
CA ALA A 152 17.65 3.46 -12.12
C ALA A 152 17.10 4.85 -12.47
N PHE A 153 15.77 5.01 -12.57
CA PHE A 153 15.08 6.28 -12.82
C PHE A 153 14.22 6.77 -11.65
N SER A 154 14.47 6.24 -10.44
CA SER A 154 13.67 6.59 -9.26
C SER A 154 13.71 8.10 -9.00
N GLY A 155 12.51 8.73 -8.92
CA GLY A 155 12.38 10.16 -8.65
C GLY A 155 12.68 11.07 -9.83
N CYS A 156 12.69 10.56 -11.07
CA CYS A 156 12.70 11.36 -12.29
C CYS A 156 11.31 11.95 -12.51
N ILE A 157 10.97 12.98 -11.72
CA ILE A 157 9.60 13.51 -11.62
C ILE A 157 9.11 14.18 -12.90
N SER A 158 9.99 14.63 -13.80
CA SER A 158 9.64 15.24 -15.10
C SER A 158 9.57 14.24 -16.25
N LEU A 159 9.91 12.96 -16.03
CA LEU A 159 9.90 11.93 -17.06
C LEU A 159 8.47 11.64 -17.51
N LYS A 160 8.14 12.01 -18.76
CA LYS A 160 6.77 11.94 -19.31
C LYS A 160 6.49 10.62 -20.02
N SER A 161 7.49 10.09 -20.69
CA SER A 161 7.43 8.82 -21.43
C SER A 161 8.80 8.19 -21.50
N ILE A 162 8.85 6.88 -21.65
CA ILE A 162 10.06 6.11 -21.87
C ILE A 162 9.71 4.87 -22.68
N ASP A 163 10.43 4.63 -23.77
CA ASP A 163 10.29 3.42 -24.56
C ASP A 163 11.30 2.38 -24.10
N ILE A 164 10.80 1.23 -23.64
CA ILE A 164 11.63 0.12 -23.21
C ILE A 164 11.75 -0.88 -24.37
N PRO A 165 12.96 -1.06 -24.91
CA PRO A 165 13.16 -1.96 -26.07
C PRO A 165 12.95 -3.44 -25.69
N SER A 166 12.58 -4.25 -26.66
CA SER A 166 12.35 -5.69 -26.50
C SER A 166 13.56 -6.50 -26.04
N SER A 167 14.76 -5.91 -26.10
CA SER A 167 16.00 -6.48 -25.57
C SER A 167 16.05 -6.51 -24.05
N VAL A 168 15.27 -5.63 -23.37
CA VAL A 168 15.26 -5.55 -21.90
C VAL A 168 14.50 -6.75 -21.36
N THR A 169 15.18 -7.61 -20.64
CA THR A 169 14.61 -8.82 -19.98
C THR A 169 14.32 -8.62 -18.49
N SER A 170 14.87 -7.56 -17.89
CA SER A 170 14.69 -7.29 -16.46
C SER A 170 14.58 -5.80 -16.17
N ILE A 171 13.46 -5.46 -15.49
CA ILE A 171 13.24 -4.15 -14.85
C ILE A 171 13.19 -4.42 -13.35
N VAL A 172 14.19 -3.93 -12.61
CA VAL A 172 14.40 -4.31 -11.20
C VAL A 172 13.58 -3.39 -10.28
N ASP A 173 13.48 -3.76 -9.00
CA ASP A 173 12.70 -3.06 -7.98
C ASP A 173 12.97 -1.53 -7.98
N PHE A 174 11.91 -0.75 -7.79
CA PHE A 174 11.98 0.72 -7.73
C PHE A 174 12.42 1.42 -9.02
N ALA A 175 12.59 0.75 -10.16
CA ALA A 175 13.20 1.32 -11.37
C ALA A 175 12.59 2.67 -11.79
N PHE A 176 11.27 2.84 -11.69
CA PHE A 176 10.54 4.07 -12.00
C PHE A 176 9.78 4.65 -10.78
N PHE A 177 10.23 4.30 -9.58
CA PHE A 177 9.60 4.80 -8.35
C PHE A 177 9.50 6.32 -8.33
N GLY A 178 8.31 6.87 -8.15
CA GLY A 178 8.08 8.31 -8.03
C GLY A 178 8.31 9.11 -9.32
N CYS A 179 8.24 8.48 -10.50
CA CYS A 179 8.18 9.17 -11.79
C CYS A 179 6.80 9.78 -11.98
N SER A 180 6.51 10.85 -11.24
CA SER A 180 5.15 11.38 -11.09
C SER A 180 4.54 11.96 -12.36
N SER A 181 5.32 12.34 -13.36
CA SER A 181 4.85 12.82 -14.67
C SER A 181 4.71 11.73 -15.73
N LEU A 182 5.08 10.48 -15.43
CA LEU A 182 5.04 9.37 -16.38
C LEU A 182 3.58 9.04 -16.71
N LYS A 183 3.17 9.26 -17.97
CA LYS A 183 1.79 9.08 -18.42
C LYS A 183 1.51 7.68 -18.95
N SER A 184 2.46 7.11 -19.63
CA SER A 184 2.37 5.76 -20.20
C SER A 184 3.73 5.11 -20.28
N ILE A 185 3.74 3.80 -20.24
CA ILE A 185 4.93 2.98 -20.43
C ILE A 185 4.53 1.65 -21.06
N ASN A 186 5.36 1.13 -21.96
CA ASN A 186 5.17 -0.18 -22.56
C ASN A 186 6.14 -1.18 -21.93
N ILE A 187 5.60 -2.25 -21.36
CA ILE A 187 6.41 -3.36 -20.83
C ILE A 187 6.65 -4.35 -21.94
N PRO A 188 7.90 -4.66 -22.30
CA PRO A 188 8.17 -5.59 -23.39
C PRO A 188 7.84 -7.04 -23.02
N PHE A 189 7.49 -7.86 -24.04
CA PHE A 189 7.19 -9.30 -23.89
C PHE A 189 8.34 -10.14 -23.30
N SER A 190 9.56 -9.60 -23.28
CA SER A 190 10.73 -10.23 -22.65
C SER A 190 10.69 -10.19 -21.12
N VAL A 191 9.81 -9.34 -20.52
CA VAL A 191 9.64 -9.22 -19.09
C VAL A 191 8.54 -10.17 -18.62
N ASN A 192 8.82 -10.97 -17.60
CA ASN A 192 7.89 -11.95 -17.04
C ASN A 192 7.45 -11.65 -15.59
N TYR A 193 8.01 -10.61 -14.98
CA TYR A 193 7.70 -10.19 -13.61
C TYR A 193 7.79 -8.66 -13.49
N ILE A 194 6.69 -7.99 -13.13
CA ILE A 194 6.70 -6.60 -12.68
C ILE A 194 7.11 -6.60 -11.22
N ARG A 195 8.34 -6.18 -10.94
CA ARG A 195 8.96 -6.29 -9.61
C ARG A 195 8.40 -5.29 -8.59
N ASN A 196 8.94 -5.33 -7.36
CA ASN A 196 8.42 -4.56 -6.25
C ASN A 196 8.62 -3.05 -6.48
N PHE A 197 7.56 -2.28 -6.23
CA PHE A 197 7.57 -0.81 -6.23
C PHE A 197 8.03 -0.17 -7.54
N VAL A 198 8.03 -0.90 -8.67
CA VAL A 198 8.57 -0.42 -9.94
C VAL A 198 7.92 0.90 -10.37
N PHE A 199 6.59 1.01 -10.26
CA PHE A 199 5.82 2.21 -10.64
C PHE A 199 5.16 2.90 -9.44
N LYS A 200 5.58 2.57 -8.20
CA LYS A 200 5.00 3.22 -7.02
C LYS A 200 5.14 4.74 -7.11
N GLY A 201 4.02 5.45 -6.95
CA GLY A 201 3.98 6.91 -6.98
C GLY A 201 4.09 7.52 -8.39
N CYS A 202 3.89 6.75 -9.46
CA CYS A 202 3.71 7.27 -10.82
C CYS A 202 2.30 7.87 -10.95
N THR A 203 2.08 9.01 -10.30
CA THR A 203 0.74 9.59 -10.11
C THR A 203 0.04 10.01 -11.40
N SER A 204 0.77 10.29 -12.48
CA SER A 204 0.21 10.62 -13.80
C SER A 204 0.05 9.41 -14.73
N LEU A 205 0.35 8.20 -14.29
CA LEU A 205 0.24 7.00 -15.13
C LEU A 205 -1.24 6.71 -15.41
N GLU A 206 -1.67 6.97 -16.65
CA GLU A 206 -3.07 6.85 -17.08
C GLU A 206 -3.39 5.44 -17.57
N SER A 207 -2.43 4.79 -18.23
CA SER A 207 -2.57 3.44 -18.79
C SER A 207 -1.24 2.71 -18.85
N ILE A 208 -1.30 1.39 -18.78
CA ILE A 208 -0.14 0.52 -18.96
C ILE A 208 -0.57 -0.77 -19.65
N HIS A 209 0.23 -1.22 -20.61
CA HIS A 209 0.04 -2.53 -21.22
C HIS A 209 0.88 -3.57 -20.48
N VAL A 210 0.22 -4.56 -19.88
CA VAL A 210 0.88 -5.70 -19.23
C VAL A 210 0.86 -6.87 -20.22
N PRO A 211 2.02 -7.32 -20.71
CA PRO A 211 2.06 -8.43 -21.66
C PRO A 211 1.68 -9.77 -21.02
N SER A 212 1.18 -10.73 -21.81
CA SER A 212 0.79 -12.06 -21.35
C SER A 212 1.95 -12.91 -20.80
N THR A 213 3.18 -12.48 -21.01
CA THR A 213 4.37 -13.11 -20.40
C THR A 213 4.52 -12.82 -18.91
N VAL A 214 3.86 -11.76 -18.41
CA VAL A 214 3.94 -11.40 -16.99
C VAL A 214 3.06 -12.33 -16.17
N THR A 215 3.69 -13.08 -15.27
CA THR A 215 3.02 -14.06 -14.41
C THR A 215 2.87 -13.58 -12.96
N ARG A 216 3.54 -12.48 -12.58
CA ARG A 216 3.48 -11.92 -11.24
C ARG A 216 3.59 -10.40 -11.25
N ILE A 217 2.82 -9.75 -10.38
CA ILE A 217 2.92 -8.33 -10.05
C ILE A 217 3.37 -8.22 -8.60
N GLY A 218 4.50 -7.54 -8.38
CA GLY A 218 5.19 -7.46 -7.08
C GLY A 218 4.56 -6.51 -6.09
N LEU A 219 5.12 -6.51 -4.89
CA LEU A 219 4.73 -5.69 -3.75
C LEU A 219 4.66 -4.21 -4.14
N GLY A 220 3.50 -3.57 -3.95
CA GLY A 220 3.31 -2.14 -4.20
C GLY A 220 3.70 -1.69 -5.62
N ALA A 221 3.67 -2.57 -6.62
CA ALA A 221 4.20 -2.28 -7.96
C ALA A 221 3.59 -1.03 -8.60
N PHE A 222 2.29 -0.77 -8.37
CA PHE A 222 1.54 0.39 -8.83
C PHE A 222 0.95 1.22 -7.68
N GLU A 223 1.46 1.05 -6.46
CA GLU A 223 0.93 1.78 -5.30
C GLU A 223 0.97 3.29 -5.52
N GLY A 224 -0.19 3.94 -5.36
CA GLY A 224 -0.32 5.39 -5.55
C GLY A 224 -0.28 5.86 -7.00
N CYS A 225 -0.54 5.00 -7.99
CA CYS A 225 -0.79 5.40 -9.38
C CYS A 225 -2.19 5.99 -9.50
N THR A 226 -2.37 7.21 -8.98
CA THR A 226 -3.68 7.83 -8.78
C THR A 226 -4.44 8.15 -10.05
N SER A 227 -3.78 8.25 -11.20
CA SER A 227 -4.42 8.49 -12.51
C SER A 227 -4.71 7.23 -13.32
N LEU A 228 -4.29 6.05 -12.85
CA LEU A 228 -4.50 4.78 -13.54
C LEU A 228 -6.00 4.42 -13.53
N ARG A 229 -6.63 4.38 -14.73
CA ARG A 229 -8.07 4.17 -14.86
C ARG A 229 -8.46 2.72 -15.13
N SER A 230 -7.63 2.02 -15.88
CA SER A 230 -7.88 0.63 -16.20
C SER A 230 -6.58 -0.16 -16.37
N ILE A 231 -6.65 -1.44 -16.08
CA ILE A 231 -5.54 -2.36 -16.32
C ILE A 231 -6.06 -3.70 -16.77
N ASN A 232 -5.41 -4.27 -17.80
CA ASN A 232 -5.64 -5.64 -18.27
C ASN A 232 -4.48 -6.52 -17.80
N ILE A 233 -4.80 -7.61 -17.11
CA ILE A 233 -3.85 -8.53 -16.46
C ILE A 233 -4.16 -9.96 -16.94
N PRO A 234 -3.66 -10.36 -18.14
CA PRO A 234 -4.16 -11.57 -18.82
C PRO A 234 -3.72 -12.90 -18.17
N ASP A 235 -2.47 -13.04 -17.72
CA ASP A 235 -1.91 -14.32 -17.26
C ASP A 235 -1.22 -14.24 -15.90
N VAL A 236 -1.51 -13.21 -15.10
CA VAL A 236 -0.89 -13.02 -13.80
C VAL A 236 -1.49 -14.00 -12.77
N ARG A 237 -0.64 -14.82 -12.16
CA ARG A 237 -1.04 -15.81 -11.17
C ARG A 237 -1.06 -15.24 -9.74
N VAL A 238 -0.18 -14.28 -9.44
CA VAL A 238 -0.07 -13.67 -8.12
C VAL A 238 0.03 -12.16 -8.24
N ILE A 239 -0.85 -11.48 -7.52
CA ILE A 239 -0.77 -10.04 -7.29
C ILE A 239 -0.36 -9.85 -5.84
N ASP A 240 0.85 -9.33 -5.63
CA ASP A 240 1.42 -9.18 -4.29
C ASP A 240 0.77 -8.04 -3.51
N THR A 241 1.06 -8.02 -2.21
CA THR A 241 0.50 -7.08 -1.23
C THR A 241 0.59 -5.62 -1.71
N GLY A 242 -0.54 -4.92 -1.65
CA GLY A 242 -0.61 -3.50 -1.96
C GLY A 242 -0.31 -3.11 -3.41
N ALA A 243 -0.30 -4.06 -4.34
CA ALA A 243 0.16 -3.83 -5.71
C ALA A 243 -0.53 -2.65 -6.40
N PHE A 244 -1.81 -2.40 -6.13
CA PHE A 244 -2.60 -1.28 -6.65
C PHE A 244 -3.13 -0.37 -5.53
N SER A 245 -2.59 -0.48 -4.32
CA SER A 245 -3.06 0.33 -3.18
C SER A 245 -3.03 1.83 -3.52
N GLY A 246 -4.13 2.54 -3.26
CA GLY A 246 -4.25 3.97 -3.51
C GLY A 246 -4.34 4.37 -4.99
N CYS A 247 -4.64 3.44 -5.90
CA CYS A 247 -4.99 3.75 -7.29
C CYS A 247 -6.42 4.32 -7.35
N THR A 248 -6.58 5.57 -6.91
CA THR A 248 -7.90 6.16 -6.64
C THR A 248 -8.79 6.34 -7.87
N SER A 249 -8.21 6.40 -9.08
CA SER A 249 -8.96 6.47 -10.34
C SER A 249 -9.19 5.12 -11.03
N LEU A 250 -8.76 4.00 -10.41
CA LEU A 250 -8.87 2.68 -11.03
C LEU A 250 -10.34 2.22 -11.03
N GLU A 251 -10.96 2.25 -12.20
CA GLU A 251 -12.35 1.89 -12.44
C GLU A 251 -12.51 0.43 -12.89
N ASN A 252 -11.57 -0.06 -13.72
CA ASN A 252 -11.68 -1.34 -14.37
C ASN A 252 -10.40 -2.17 -14.22
N VAL A 253 -10.56 -3.39 -13.72
CA VAL A 253 -9.50 -4.39 -13.63
C VAL A 253 -9.96 -5.65 -14.37
N TYR A 254 -9.26 -6.00 -15.44
CA TYR A 254 -9.57 -7.19 -16.24
C TYR A 254 -8.57 -8.29 -15.86
N LEU A 255 -9.09 -9.32 -15.22
CA LEU A 255 -8.35 -10.50 -14.77
C LEU A 255 -8.82 -11.72 -15.58
N ASP A 256 -7.92 -12.37 -16.32
CA ASP A 256 -8.28 -13.61 -17.04
C ASP A 256 -7.95 -14.85 -16.20
N ARG A 257 -6.84 -14.81 -15.50
CA ARG A 257 -6.35 -15.90 -14.64
C ARG A 257 -5.67 -15.34 -13.43
N ILE A 258 -6.11 -15.74 -12.24
CA ILE A 258 -5.44 -15.37 -10.99
C ILE A 258 -5.45 -16.54 -10.03
N GLY A 259 -4.38 -16.74 -9.26
CA GLY A 259 -4.31 -17.73 -8.19
C GLY A 259 -4.52 -17.11 -6.81
N GLU A 260 -4.01 -15.89 -6.60
CA GLU A 260 -4.03 -15.23 -5.29
C GLU A 260 -4.09 -13.71 -5.42
N ILE A 261 -5.02 -13.08 -4.71
CA ILE A 261 -5.06 -11.63 -4.46
C ILE A 261 -4.59 -11.41 -3.03
N ARG A 262 -3.37 -10.91 -2.86
CA ARG A 262 -2.80 -10.70 -1.52
C ARG A 262 -3.39 -9.49 -0.81
N GLY A 263 -2.98 -9.30 0.45
CA GLY A 263 -3.52 -8.24 1.28
C GLY A 263 -3.30 -6.84 0.70
N PHE A 264 -4.25 -5.94 0.95
CA PHE A 264 -4.20 -4.53 0.54
C PHE A 264 -4.08 -4.29 -0.98
N THR A 265 -4.26 -5.30 -1.82
CA THR A 265 -4.00 -5.22 -3.27
C THR A 265 -4.72 -4.04 -3.92
N PHE A 266 -6.01 -3.86 -3.64
CA PHE A 266 -6.84 -2.75 -4.16
C PHE A 266 -7.30 -1.80 -3.05
N ASP A 267 -6.62 -1.76 -1.90
CA ASP A 267 -6.98 -0.87 -0.80
C ASP A 267 -6.96 0.59 -1.26
N GLY A 268 -8.07 1.31 -1.04
CA GLY A 268 -8.19 2.71 -1.43
C GLY A 268 -8.39 2.95 -2.93
N CYS A 269 -8.69 1.92 -3.73
CA CYS A 269 -9.12 2.08 -5.12
C CYS A 269 -10.57 2.60 -5.16
N SER A 270 -10.76 3.87 -4.81
CA SER A 270 -12.07 4.45 -4.54
C SER A 270 -12.99 4.59 -5.76
N ALA A 271 -12.46 4.47 -6.98
CA ALA A 271 -13.25 4.42 -8.21
C ALA A 271 -13.67 3.01 -8.63
N LEU A 272 -13.15 1.94 -8.00
CA LEU A 272 -13.42 0.55 -8.35
C LEU A 272 -14.80 0.13 -7.86
N LYS A 273 -15.76 0.00 -8.79
CA LYS A 273 -17.17 -0.34 -8.50
C LYS A 273 -17.49 -1.81 -8.69
N GLU A 274 -16.77 -2.46 -9.55
CA GLU A 274 -16.96 -3.89 -9.88
C GLU A 274 -15.61 -4.53 -10.16
N ILE A 275 -15.52 -5.79 -9.87
CA ILE A 275 -14.38 -6.63 -10.24
C ILE A 275 -14.89 -8.03 -10.60
N ASN A 276 -14.49 -8.49 -11.77
CA ASN A 276 -14.70 -9.89 -12.13
C ASN A 276 -13.51 -10.70 -11.59
N ILE A 277 -13.73 -11.46 -10.53
CA ILE A 277 -12.73 -12.43 -10.05
C ILE A 277 -12.92 -13.69 -10.89
N PRO A 278 -12.02 -14.01 -11.83
CA PRO A 278 -12.17 -15.15 -12.70
C PRO A 278 -12.03 -16.46 -11.93
N ASN A 279 -12.35 -17.57 -12.56
CA ASN A 279 -12.09 -18.89 -12.00
C ASN A 279 -10.60 -18.99 -11.66
N LEU A 280 -10.31 -19.02 -10.35
CA LEU A 280 -8.95 -19.09 -9.83
C LEU A 280 -8.32 -20.41 -10.25
N LEU A 281 -7.16 -20.35 -10.90
CA LEU A 281 -6.41 -21.54 -11.26
C LEU A 281 -5.58 -22.02 -10.08
N GLY A 282 -5.95 -23.13 -9.49
CA GLY A 282 -5.14 -23.77 -8.48
C GLY A 282 -5.91 -24.15 -7.21
N GLU A 283 -5.27 -24.93 -6.37
CA GLU A 283 -5.82 -25.50 -5.15
C GLU A 283 -6.09 -24.46 -4.03
N PHE A 284 -5.70 -23.16 -4.19
CA PHE A 284 -5.71 -22.15 -3.13
C PHE A 284 -6.12 -20.77 -3.64
N GLY A 285 -7.40 -20.60 -3.96
CA GLY A 285 -7.97 -19.28 -4.22
C GLY A 285 -8.09 -18.47 -2.94
N LYS A 286 -7.26 -17.42 -2.82
CA LYS A 286 -7.21 -16.58 -1.63
C LYS A 286 -7.49 -15.12 -1.94
N ILE A 287 -8.33 -14.49 -1.12
CA ILE A 287 -8.53 -13.04 -1.05
C ILE A 287 -7.94 -12.56 0.28
N GLY A 288 -6.84 -11.85 0.21
CA GLY A 288 -6.06 -11.43 1.35
C GLY A 288 -6.70 -10.31 2.19
N ARG A 289 -6.12 -10.07 3.35
CA ARG A 289 -6.56 -9.06 4.31
C ARG A 289 -6.65 -7.68 3.66
N CYS A 290 -7.78 -6.98 3.87
CA CYS A 290 -8.01 -5.62 3.34
C CYS A 290 -7.86 -5.52 1.81
N ALA A 291 -7.98 -6.61 1.06
CA ALA A 291 -7.69 -6.62 -0.37
C ALA A 291 -8.51 -5.61 -1.18
N PHE A 292 -9.74 -5.37 -0.79
CA PHE A 292 -10.66 -4.41 -1.42
C PHE A 292 -11.14 -3.31 -0.45
N ARG A 293 -10.45 -3.12 0.67
CA ARG A 293 -10.82 -2.09 1.65
C ARG A 293 -10.87 -0.71 1.00
N ASN A 294 -11.86 0.12 1.39
CA ASN A 294 -12.02 1.50 0.88
C ASN A 294 -12.23 1.58 -0.65
N THR A 295 -12.78 0.55 -1.27
CA THR A 295 -13.23 0.60 -2.66
C THR A 295 -14.69 1.04 -2.75
N SER A 296 -15.18 1.28 -3.98
CA SER A 296 -16.61 1.56 -4.25
C SER A 296 -17.36 0.34 -4.76
N LEU A 297 -16.94 -0.87 -4.42
CA LEU A 297 -17.58 -2.11 -4.85
C LEU A 297 -19.07 -2.13 -4.48
N GLN A 298 -19.93 -2.30 -5.50
CA GLN A 298 -21.38 -2.35 -5.35
C GLN A 298 -21.92 -3.78 -5.37
N SER A 299 -21.25 -4.67 -6.07
CA SER A 299 -21.58 -6.10 -6.13
C SER A 299 -20.35 -6.94 -5.85
N LEU A 300 -20.56 -8.07 -5.20
CA LEU A 300 -19.53 -9.06 -4.91
C LEU A 300 -19.98 -10.43 -5.42
N PHE A 301 -19.19 -11.02 -6.31
CA PHE A 301 -19.34 -12.41 -6.73
C PHE A 301 -18.15 -13.23 -6.25
N ILE A 302 -18.42 -14.31 -5.49
CA ILE A 302 -17.39 -15.23 -4.99
C ILE A 302 -17.46 -16.51 -5.83
N PRO A 303 -16.44 -16.76 -6.69
CA PRO A 303 -16.40 -17.94 -7.57
C PRO A 303 -16.11 -19.25 -6.82
N PRO A 304 -16.26 -20.43 -7.46
CA PRO A 304 -16.15 -21.74 -6.82
C PRO A 304 -14.80 -22.01 -6.13
N PHE A 305 -13.73 -21.42 -6.63
CA PHE A 305 -12.36 -21.71 -6.19
C PHE A 305 -11.80 -20.71 -5.15
N VAL A 306 -12.62 -19.86 -4.59
CA VAL A 306 -12.23 -19.03 -3.43
C VAL A 306 -12.46 -19.84 -2.16
N PHE A 307 -11.36 -20.26 -1.52
CA PHE A 307 -11.39 -21.09 -0.29
C PHE A 307 -11.03 -20.30 0.96
N ASP A 308 -10.40 -19.14 0.81
CA ASP A 308 -9.99 -18.30 1.94
C ASP A 308 -10.23 -16.81 1.65
N ILE A 309 -11.02 -16.18 2.50
CA ILE A 309 -11.24 -14.73 2.53
C ILE A 309 -10.75 -14.26 3.89
N GLU A 310 -9.64 -13.53 3.88
CA GLU A 310 -9.05 -13.02 5.12
C GLU A 310 -9.85 -11.86 5.72
N GLU A 311 -9.59 -11.60 7.00
CA GLU A 311 -10.25 -10.53 7.76
C GLU A 311 -10.19 -9.19 7.00
N HIS A 312 -11.29 -8.44 7.05
CA HIS A 312 -11.40 -7.08 6.51
C HIS A 312 -11.28 -6.96 4.98
N ALA A 313 -11.35 -8.06 4.24
CA ALA A 313 -11.17 -8.06 2.78
C ALA A 313 -12.06 -7.02 2.07
N PHE A 314 -13.28 -6.81 2.55
CA PHE A 314 -14.30 -5.92 1.99
C PHE A 314 -14.72 -4.79 2.95
N CYS A 315 -13.85 -4.38 3.86
CA CYS A 315 -14.11 -3.28 4.78
C CYS A 315 -14.41 -1.97 4.03
N ASN A 316 -15.37 -1.21 4.53
CA ASN A 316 -15.74 0.09 3.98
C ASN A 316 -16.05 0.06 2.46
N CYS A 317 -16.72 -1.01 2.00
CA CYS A 317 -17.21 -1.17 0.64
C CYS A 317 -18.74 -1.00 0.62
N PRO A 318 -19.32 -0.16 -0.25
CA PRO A 318 -20.76 0.08 -0.32
C PRO A 318 -21.51 -1.03 -1.07
N ILE A 319 -21.28 -2.29 -0.69
CA ILE A 319 -21.85 -3.47 -1.35
C ILE A 319 -23.37 -3.50 -1.11
N SER A 320 -24.13 -3.69 -2.19
CA SER A 320 -25.58 -3.88 -2.16
C SER A 320 -26.01 -5.32 -2.47
N ASN A 321 -25.14 -6.08 -3.14
CA ASN A 321 -25.43 -7.42 -3.62
C ASN A 321 -24.25 -8.36 -3.40
N ILE A 322 -24.50 -9.53 -2.80
CA ILE A 322 -23.49 -10.56 -2.56
C ILE A 322 -23.97 -11.90 -3.11
N ASN A 323 -23.27 -12.42 -4.09
CA ASN A 323 -23.52 -13.72 -4.69
C ASN A 323 -22.31 -14.63 -4.54
N VAL A 324 -22.56 -15.87 -4.20
CA VAL A 324 -21.56 -16.95 -4.17
C VAL A 324 -21.97 -18.02 -5.16
N ASP A 325 -21.03 -18.52 -5.95
CA ASP A 325 -21.26 -19.60 -6.86
C ASP A 325 -21.77 -20.86 -6.13
N ILE A 326 -22.76 -21.55 -6.69
CA ILE A 326 -23.41 -22.70 -6.06
C ILE A 326 -22.41 -23.85 -5.79
N ASP A 327 -21.37 -23.96 -6.61
CA ASP A 327 -20.33 -24.97 -6.48
C ASP A 327 -19.21 -24.58 -5.51
N ASN A 328 -19.29 -23.42 -4.82
CA ASN A 328 -18.31 -23.05 -3.83
C ASN A 328 -18.44 -23.94 -2.58
N PRO A 329 -17.37 -24.70 -2.21
CA PRO A 329 -17.47 -25.65 -1.09
C PRO A 329 -17.39 -24.98 0.27
N VAL A 330 -16.85 -23.74 0.37
CA VAL A 330 -16.53 -23.07 1.65
C VAL A 330 -17.51 -21.96 1.97
N TYR A 331 -17.93 -21.19 0.96
CA TYR A 331 -18.82 -20.06 1.16
C TYR A 331 -20.20 -20.30 0.56
N TYR A 332 -21.17 -19.54 1.03
CA TYR A 332 -22.49 -19.41 0.41
C TYR A 332 -23.05 -18.02 0.69
N SER A 333 -24.01 -17.58 -0.13
CA SER A 333 -24.76 -16.36 0.13
C SER A 333 -26.25 -16.67 0.29
N LYS A 334 -26.91 -15.92 1.15
CA LYS A 334 -28.35 -15.93 1.33
C LYS A 334 -28.79 -14.51 1.65
N ASP A 335 -29.75 -13.99 0.87
CA ASP A 335 -30.29 -12.64 1.08
C ASP A 335 -29.20 -11.56 1.18
N ASP A 336 -28.26 -11.54 0.24
CA ASP A 336 -27.12 -10.60 0.18
C ASP A 336 -26.24 -10.59 1.45
N VAL A 337 -26.16 -11.70 2.14
CA VAL A 337 -25.24 -11.93 3.26
C VAL A 337 -24.28 -13.05 2.90
N LEU A 338 -22.99 -12.83 3.12
CA LEU A 338 -21.94 -13.82 2.92
C LEU A 338 -21.73 -14.65 4.18
N TYR A 339 -21.78 -15.94 4.02
CA TYR A 339 -21.53 -16.92 5.08
C TYR A 339 -20.37 -17.85 4.72
N LYS A 340 -19.65 -18.30 5.73
CA LYS A 340 -18.66 -19.37 5.63
C LYS A 340 -19.23 -20.64 6.29
N LYS A 341 -19.14 -21.77 5.59
CA LYS A 341 -19.43 -23.09 6.11
C LYS A 341 -18.29 -23.52 7.05
N ASP A 342 -18.61 -24.10 8.19
CA ASP A 342 -17.63 -24.71 9.08
C ASP A 342 -17.81 -26.22 9.10
N GLU A 343 -16.71 -26.96 9.31
CA GLU A 343 -16.70 -28.45 9.34
C GLU A 343 -17.57 -29.03 10.45
N ASP A 344 -17.83 -28.25 11.52
CA ASP A 344 -18.62 -28.63 12.71
C ASP A 344 -20.05 -28.06 12.69
N ASP A 345 -20.64 -27.73 11.55
CA ASP A 345 -21.94 -27.01 11.45
C ASP A 345 -21.98 -25.63 12.13
N LYS A 346 -20.83 -25.04 12.40
CA LYS A 346 -20.69 -23.70 12.98
C LYS A 346 -20.51 -22.66 11.89
N SER A 347 -21.58 -22.32 11.20
CA SER A 347 -21.51 -21.29 10.15
C SER A 347 -21.11 -19.92 10.73
N ILE A 348 -20.31 -19.19 9.95
CA ILE A 348 -19.84 -17.83 10.28
C ILE A 348 -20.53 -16.85 9.37
N LEU A 349 -21.11 -15.78 9.91
CA LEU A 349 -21.56 -14.63 9.15
C LEU A 349 -20.34 -13.74 8.84
N VAL A 350 -19.93 -13.70 7.58
CA VAL A 350 -18.71 -12.99 7.15
C VAL A 350 -19.00 -11.53 6.80
N LYS A 351 -20.06 -11.27 6.01
CA LYS A 351 -20.39 -9.91 5.59
C LYS A 351 -21.86 -9.77 5.26
N TYR A 352 -22.52 -8.81 5.86
CA TYR A 352 -23.84 -8.28 5.48
C TYR A 352 -23.63 -7.19 4.44
N ALA A 353 -24.43 -7.14 3.38
CA ALA A 353 -24.34 -6.09 2.38
C ALA A 353 -24.81 -4.75 2.97
N PRO A 354 -23.91 -3.77 3.20
CA PRO A 354 -24.23 -2.57 3.98
C PRO A 354 -25.22 -1.60 3.28
N LYS A 355 -25.46 -1.79 1.99
CA LYS A 355 -26.43 -1.00 1.20
C LYS A 355 -27.79 -1.68 1.06
N LYS A 356 -28.01 -2.79 1.73
CA LYS A 356 -29.30 -3.44 1.82
C LYS A 356 -30.29 -2.55 2.59
N GLU A 357 -31.54 -2.51 2.15
CA GLU A 357 -32.58 -1.62 2.69
C GLU A 357 -33.37 -2.25 3.85
N ASP A 358 -32.87 -3.34 4.44
CA ASP A 358 -33.53 -3.97 5.59
C ASP A 358 -33.51 -3.05 6.81
N VAL A 359 -34.65 -2.98 7.47
CA VAL A 359 -34.79 -2.27 8.75
C VAL A 359 -34.48 -3.18 9.93
N TYR A 360 -34.70 -4.48 9.76
CA TYR A 360 -34.53 -5.53 10.77
C TYR A 360 -33.74 -6.69 10.19
N PHE A 361 -32.83 -7.24 10.96
CA PHE A 361 -32.10 -8.45 10.59
C PHE A 361 -32.06 -9.42 11.78
N CYS A 362 -32.45 -10.68 11.54
CA CYS A 362 -32.36 -11.74 12.53
C CYS A 362 -31.24 -12.71 12.11
N VAL A 363 -30.25 -12.89 12.97
CA VAL A 363 -29.16 -13.86 12.74
C VAL A 363 -29.73 -15.29 12.87
N ASP A 364 -29.52 -16.13 11.84
CA ASP A 364 -30.02 -17.52 11.84
C ASP A 364 -29.40 -18.33 12.99
N GLN A 365 -30.22 -19.23 13.59
CA GLN A 365 -29.84 -20.03 14.79
C GLN A 365 -28.63 -20.96 14.59
N ASN A 366 -28.29 -21.31 13.35
CA ASN A 366 -27.10 -22.11 12.98
C ASN A 366 -25.80 -21.29 12.95
N ILE A 367 -25.86 -19.95 12.97
CA ILE A 367 -24.70 -19.10 13.00
C ILE A 367 -24.12 -19.11 14.40
N LYS A 368 -22.83 -19.43 14.53
CA LYS A 368 -22.13 -19.45 15.82
C LYS A 368 -21.17 -18.28 16.01
N MET A 369 -20.77 -17.66 14.92
CA MET A 369 -19.84 -16.53 14.94
C MET A 369 -20.25 -15.48 13.92
N ILE A 370 -20.01 -14.23 14.27
CA ILE A 370 -20.07 -13.08 13.34
C ILE A 370 -18.64 -12.59 13.20
N ASP A 371 -18.20 -12.32 11.99
CA ASP A 371 -16.84 -11.85 11.75
C ASP A 371 -16.67 -10.35 12.04
N SER A 372 -15.45 -9.90 12.18
CA SER A 372 -15.12 -8.46 12.32
C SER A 372 -15.64 -7.69 11.10
N TYR A 373 -16.17 -6.49 11.33
CA TYR A 373 -16.72 -5.63 10.27
C TYR A 373 -17.91 -6.23 9.49
N ALA A 374 -18.54 -7.28 9.99
CA ALA A 374 -19.60 -7.98 9.27
C ALA A 374 -20.78 -7.08 8.91
N PHE A 375 -21.22 -6.22 9.81
CA PHE A 375 -22.30 -5.25 9.61
C PHE A 375 -21.82 -3.81 9.41
N GLU A 376 -20.52 -3.61 9.23
CA GLU A 376 -19.96 -2.27 9.08
C GLU A 376 -20.69 -1.47 7.98
N GLY A 377 -21.21 -0.30 8.37
CA GLY A 377 -21.87 0.62 7.44
C GLY A 377 -23.29 0.22 7.03
N ALA A 378 -23.93 -0.75 7.69
CA ALA A 378 -25.34 -1.14 7.49
C ALA A 378 -26.26 -0.06 8.10
N LYS A 379 -26.44 1.05 7.38
CA LYS A 379 -27.04 2.29 7.88
C LYS A 379 -28.55 2.22 8.07
N GLU A 380 -29.23 1.31 7.37
CA GLU A 380 -30.68 1.21 7.39
C GLU A 380 -31.20 0.34 8.54
N LEU A 381 -30.36 -0.55 9.10
CA LEU A 381 -30.73 -1.44 10.18
C LEU A 381 -31.01 -0.68 11.47
N LYS A 382 -32.25 -0.77 11.97
CA LYS A 382 -32.68 -0.24 13.28
C LYS A 382 -32.53 -1.26 14.38
N GLN A 383 -32.65 -2.55 14.04
CA GLN A 383 -32.52 -3.64 14.99
C GLN A 383 -31.81 -4.84 14.38
N ILE A 384 -30.89 -5.42 15.14
CA ILE A 384 -30.19 -6.67 14.83
C ILE A 384 -30.48 -7.64 15.96
N ILE A 385 -31.17 -8.75 15.66
CA ILE A 385 -31.54 -9.75 16.64
C ILE A 385 -30.48 -10.85 16.65
N LEU A 386 -29.79 -10.95 17.76
CA LEU A 386 -28.79 -11.98 18.04
C LEU A 386 -29.42 -13.07 18.90
N HIS A 387 -29.10 -14.33 18.66
CA HIS A 387 -29.64 -15.46 19.42
C HIS A 387 -28.65 -15.95 20.50
N ASP A 388 -29.13 -16.61 21.54
CA ASP A 388 -28.38 -17.02 22.74
C ASP A 388 -27.21 -18.01 22.46
N ASN A 389 -27.25 -18.72 21.32
CA ASN A 389 -26.22 -19.69 20.95
C ASN A 389 -25.03 -19.06 20.20
N LEU A 390 -25.03 -17.74 20.02
CA LEU A 390 -23.91 -17.03 19.35
C LEU A 390 -22.72 -16.94 20.30
N LEU A 391 -21.55 -17.38 19.83
CA LEU A 391 -20.34 -17.52 20.64
C LEU A 391 -19.38 -16.33 20.50
N SER A 392 -19.42 -15.61 19.37
CA SER A 392 -18.51 -14.50 19.09
C SER A 392 -19.13 -13.48 18.13
N ILE A 393 -18.79 -12.22 18.36
CA ILE A 393 -19.17 -11.07 17.50
C ILE A 393 -17.91 -10.39 16.94
N GLY A 394 -16.97 -11.18 16.44
CA GLY A 394 -15.73 -10.68 15.84
C GLY A 394 -14.68 -10.24 16.86
N LYS A 395 -13.67 -9.53 16.36
CA LYS A 395 -12.56 -8.99 17.17
C LYS A 395 -12.59 -7.46 17.27
N GLN A 396 -13.28 -6.80 16.35
CA GLN A 396 -13.43 -5.33 16.33
C GLN A 396 -14.49 -4.88 15.32
N GLN A 397 -15.10 -3.73 15.58
CA GLN A 397 -15.92 -2.93 14.64
C GLN A 397 -17.05 -3.69 13.92
N THR A 398 -17.60 -4.74 14.53
CA THR A 398 -18.60 -5.62 13.88
C THR A 398 -19.84 -4.86 13.44
N PHE A 399 -20.34 -3.92 14.24
CA PHE A 399 -21.50 -3.08 13.95
C PHE A 399 -21.12 -1.62 13.70
N ALA A 400 -19.84 -1.32 13.39
CA ALA A 400 -19.40 0.05 13.21
C ALA A 400 -20.17 0.77 12.09
N GLY A 401 -20.62 2.00 12.35
CA GLY A 401 -21.35 2.80 11.37
C GLY A 401 -22.77 2.32 11.07
N CYS A 402 -23.36 1.46 11.89
CA CYS A 402 -24.82 1.15 11.87
C CYS A 402 -25.57 2.36 12.44
N THR A 403 -25.67 3.43 11.65
CA THR A 403 -26.11 4.75 12.12
C THR A 403 -27.59 4.81 12.53
N SER A 404 -28.42 3.89 12.09
CA SER A 404 -29.85 3.79 12.50
C SER A 404 -30.12 2.78 13.60
N LEU A 405 -29.13 1.99 14.02
CA LEU A 405 -29.28 0.99 15.07
C LEU A 405 -29.70 1.67 16.37
N GLN A 406 -30.86 1.25 16.93
CA GLN A 406 -31.47 1.86 18.11
C GLN A 406 -31.18 1.06 19.39
N GLU A 407 -31.23 -0.25 19.28
CA GLU A 407 -31.03 -1.15 20.42
C GLU A 407 -30.32 -2.43 20.01
N ILE A 408 -29.58 -3.02 20.94
CA ILE A 408 -28.98 -4.34 20.75
C ILE A 408 -28.87 -5.10 22.08
N VAL A 409 -29.14 -6.39 22.01
CA VAL A 409 -28.97 -7.32 23.14
C VAL A 409 -27.84 -8.28 22.81
N LEU A 410 -26.78 -8.24 23.61
CA LEU A 410 -25.63 -9.14 23.44
C LEU A 410 -25.94 -10.50 24.10
N PRO A 411 -25.73 -11.61 23.38
CA PRO A 411 -26.01 -12.96 23.88
C PRO A 411 -25.14 -13.35 25.09
N PRO A 412 -25.64 -14.26 25.94
CA PRO A 412 -24.98 -14.66 27.19
C PRO A 412 -23.63 -15.39 26.97
N GLN A 413 -23.42 -15.98 25.81
CA GLN A 413 -22.20 -16.73 25.47
C GLN A 413 -21.03 -15.83 25.00
N ILE A 414 -21.29 -14.53 24.81
CA ILE A 414 -20.23 -13.59 24.37
C ILE A 414 -19.26 -13.34 25.52
N SER A 415 -18.04 -13.81 25.36
CA SER A 415 -16.95 -13.64 26.34
C SER A 415 -16.11 -12.37 26.14
N VAL A 416 -16.23 -11.73 24.97
CA VAL A 416 -15.54 -10.47 24.66
C VAL A 416 -16.50 -9.54 23.93
N VAL A 417 -16.68 -8.33 24.46
CA VAL A 417 -17.28 -7.18 23.77
C VAL A 417 -16.14 -6.44 23.10
N PRO A 418 -15.95 -6.59 21.78
CA PRO A 418 -14.72 -6.24 21.15
C PRO A 418 -14.54 -4.73 20.96
N LYS A 419 -13.28 -4.34 20.71
CA LYS A 419 -12.89 -2.95 20.46
C LYS A 419 -13.76 -2.30 19.38
N GLU A 420 -14.24 -1.09 19.69
CA GLU A 420 -14.96 -0.25 18.72
C GLU A 420 -16.18 -0.94 18.07
N VAL A 421 -16.77 -1.96 18.73
CA VAL A 421 -17.83 -2.79 18.14
C VAL A 421 -19.06 -1.98 17.69
N PHE A 422 -19.37 -0.88 18.38
CA PHE A 422 -20.45 0.06 18.05
C PHE A 422 -19.94 1.44 17.60
N LEU A 423 -18.71 1.53 17.10
CA LEU A 423 -18.15 2.80 16.61
C LEU A 423 -19.12 3.50 15.65
N ASN A 424 -19.43 4.79 15.89
CA ASN A 424 -20.34 5.59 15.07
C ASN A 424 -21.81 5.05 14.97
N CYS A 425 -22.28 4.30 15.94
CA CYS A 425 -23.70 3.95 16.05
C CYS A 425 -24.47 5.12 16.69
N ILE A 426 -24.61 6.21 15.94
CA ILE A 426 -25.08 7.52 16.46
C ILE A 426 -26.52 7.50 16.99
N SER A 427 -27.38 6.56 16.52
CA SER A 427 -28.76 6.42 16.96
C SER A 427 -28.94 5.35 18.05
N LEU A 428 -27.86 4.70 18.51
CA LEU A 428 -27.93 3.64 19.52
C LEU A 428 -28.34 4.24 20.87
N GLU A 429 -29.52 3.88 21.34
CA GLU A 429 -30.10 4.41 22.59
C GLU A 429 -29.92 3.44 23.76
N GLU A 430 -30.01 2.14 23.49
CA GLU A 430 -30.03 1.11 24.52
C GLU A 430 -29.14 -0.09 24.15
N VAL A 431 -28.36 -0.57 25.12
CA VAL A 431 -27.52 -1.77 24.99
C VAL A 431 -27.73 -2.68 26.21
N VAL A 432 -27.96 -3.96 25.94
CA VAL A 432 -27.93 -5.01 26.98
C VAL A 432 -26.61 -5.78 26.85
N LEU A 433 -25.75 -5.69 27.86
CA LEU A 433 -24.49 -6.43 27.94
C LEU A 433 -24.73 -7.92 28.18
N PRO A 434 -23.75 -8.81 27.91
CA PRO A 434 -23.94 -10.26 28.10
C PRO A 434 -24.42 -10.61 29.53
N VAL A 435 -25.40 -11.51 29.61
CA VAL A 435 -25.89 -12.04 30.88
C VAL A 435 -24.92 -13.13 31.36
N SER A 436 -23.73 -12.73 31.73
CA SER A 436 -22.64 -13.61 32.19
C SER A 436 -21.86 -12.90 33.29
N ASP A 437 -21.34 -13.67 34.22
CA ASP A 437 -20.49 -13.15 35.31
C ASP A 437 -18.99 -13.07 34.91
N SER A 438 -18.67 -13.37 33.66
CA SER A 438 -17.28 -13.36 33.16
C SER A 438 -17.24 -12.99 31.67
N TYR A 439 -16.82 -11.76 31.37
CA TYR A 439 -16.52 -11.29 30.03
C TYR A 439 -15.59 -10.07 30.06
N THR A 440 -15.05 -9.73 28.91
CA THR A 440 -14.16 -8.55 28.76
C THR A 440 -14.87 -7.50 27.92
N ILE A 441 -14.77 -6.24 28.29
CA ILE A 441 -15.15 -5.08 27.48
C ILE A 441 -13.85 -4.37 27.04
N GLU A 442 -13.59 -4.39 25.76
CA GLU A 442 -12.38 -3.77 25.20
C GLU A 442 -12.52 -2.24 25.02
N ALA A 443 -11.48 -1.59 24.49
CA ALA A 443 -11.44 -0.13 24.37
C ALA A 443 -12.47 0.43 23.39
N SER A 444 -13.01 1.62 23.72
CA SER A 444 -13.79 2.47 22.81
C SER A 444 -15.02 1.79 22.20
N VAL A 445 -15.64 0.86 22.95
CA VAL A 445 -16.80 0.06 22.50
C VAL A 445 -17.93 0.94 21.97
N PHE A 446 -18.21 2.07 22.63
CA PHE A 446 -19.31 3.00 22.33
C PHE A 446 -18.82 4.34 21.74
N ASN A 447 -17.65 4.35 21.10
CA ASN A 447 -17.09 5.59 20.57
C ASN A 447 -18.05 6.20 19.52
N ASN A 448 -18.40 7.47 19.75
CA ASN A 448 -19.35 8.24 18.93
C ASN A 448 -20.79 7.66 18.91
N CYS A 449 -21.24 7.04 20.01
CA CYS A 449 -22.63 6.65 20.23
C CYS A 449 -23.38 7.81 20.91
N GLU A 450 -23.67 8.88 20.16
CA GLU A 450 -24.19 10.15 20.68
C GLU A 450 -25.55 10.05 21.38
N SER A 451 -26.39 9.07 20.98
CA SER A 451 -27.73 8.87 21.50
C SER A 451 -27.82 7.90 22.68
N LEU A 452 -26.68 7.32 23.12
CA LEU A 452 -26.71 6.26 24.14
C LEU A 452 -27.14 6.78 25.51
N LYS A 453 -28.32 6.28 25.94
CA LYS A 453 -29.00 6.71 27.19
C LYS A 453 -28.97 5.64 28.27
N VAL A 454 -28.98 4.35 27.84
CA VAL A 454 -29.17 3.23 28.75
C VAL A 454 -28.22 2.08 28.41
N ILE A 455 -27.58 1.58 29.44
CA ILE A 455 -26.85 0.30 29.39
C ILE A 455 -27.38 -0.60 30.49
N HIS A 456 -27.76 -1.82 30.13
CA HIS A 456 -28.14 -2.86 31.08
C HIS A 456 -26.98 -3.84 31.28
N SER A 457 -26.57 -4.02 32.53
CA SER A 457 -25.67 -5.12 32.91
C SER A 457 -26.45 -6.04 33.87
N LYS A 458 -26.68 -7.27 33.44
CA LYS A 458 -27.49 -8.25 34.18
C LYS A 458 -26.63 -9.24 34.99
N ALA A 459 -25.32 -9.03 35.08
CA ALA A 459 -24.43 -9.86 35.88
C ALA A 459 -24.66 -9.67 37.37
N GLU A 460 -24.86 -10.78 38.10
CA GLU A 460 -25.02 -10.76 39.57
C GLU A 460 -23.66 -10.72 40.28
N ASN A 461 -22.62 -11.32 39.70
CA ASN A 461 -21.24 -11.24 40.17
C ASN A 461 -20.35 -10.64 39.09
N ILE A 462 -19.65 -9.53 39.38
CA ILE A 462 -18.83 -8.80 38.43
C ILE A 462 -17.33 -8.92 38.69
N GLU A 463 -16.90 -9.78 39.61
CA GLU A 463 -15.47 -9.92 39.96
C GLU A 463 -14.62 -10.38 38.78
N ASN A 464 -15.19 -11.16 37.85
CA ASN A 464 -14.50 -11.65 36.66
C ASN A 464 -14.82 -10.84 35.37
N ILE A 465 -15.52 -9.71 35.51
CA ILE A 465 -15.71 -8.80 34.37
C ILE A 465 -14.51 -7.87 34.28
N VAL A 466 -13.86 -7.87 33.14
CA VAL A 466 -12.70 -7.02 32.86
C VAL A 466 -13.10 -5.91 31.90
N THR A 467 -12.71 -4.68 32.22
CA THR A 467 -12.96 -3.53 31.36
C THR A 467 -11.65 -2.84 31.04
N ASP A 468 -11.43 -2.54 29.75
CA ASP A 468 -10.34 -1.64 29.36
C ASP A 468 -10.55 -0.24 29.98
N GLU A 469 -9.47 0.49 30.21
CA GLU A 469 -9.53 1.87 30.76
C GLU A 469 -10.40 2.79 29.91
N LYS A 470 -10.42 2.57 28.59
CA LYS A 470 -11.15 3.37 27.59
C LYS A 470 -12.43 2.71 27.12
N ALA A 471 -12.89 1.65 27.76
CA ALA A 471 -14.07 0.87 27.35
C ALA A 471 -15.30 1.77 27.12
N PHE A 472 -15.51 2.74 27.99
CA PHE A 472 -16.65 3.65 28.00
C PHE A 472 -16.31 5.08 27.54
N ASP A 473 -15.22 5.27 26.80
CA ASP A 473 -14.89 6.56 26.23
C ASP A 473 -15.71 6.82 24.95
N GLY A 474 -15.95 8.10 24.63
CA GLY A 474 -16.50 8.54 23.35
C GLY A 474 -18.02 8.69 23.29
N PHE A 475 -18.73 8.65 24.43
CA PHE A 475 -20.14 9.04 24.58
C PHE A 475 -20.37 9.78 25.91
N ASP A 476 -21.56 10.37 26.11
CA ASP A 476 -21.88 11.12 27.35
C ASP A 476 -22.23 10.16 28.50
N ILE A 477 -21.21 9.59 29.12
CA ILE A 477 -21.35 8.67 30.27
C ILE A 477 -22.04 9.34 31.47
N GLU A 478 -22.01 10.67 31.59
CA GLU A 478 -22.64 11.38 32.69
C GLU A 478 -24.16 11.37 32.62
N LYS A 479 -24.72 11.32 31.41
CA LYS A 479 -26.15 11.24 31.16
C LYS A 479 -26.66 9.81 31.02
N CYS A 480 -25.77 8.85 30.75
CA CYS A 480 -26.16 7.47 30.57
C CYS A 480 -26.49 6.81 31.91
N ILE A 481 -27.59 6.04 31.92
CA ILE A 481 -28.02 5.25 33.08
C ILE A 481 -27.51 3.82 32.91
N LEU A 482 -26.78 3.34 33.91
CA LEU A 482 -26.40 1.93 34.01
C LEU A 482 -27.43 1.20 34.94
N TYR A 483 -28.25 0.33 34.35
CA TYR A 483 -29.14 -0.55 35.13
C TYR A 483 -28.38 -1.81 35.55
N VAL A 484 -28.53 -2.16 36.85
CA VAL A 484 -27.84 -3.30 37.46
C VAL A 484 -28.82 -4.15 38.30
N PRO A 485 -28.54 -5.45 38.55
CA PRO A 485 -29.37 -6.29 39.39
C PRO A 485 -29.51 -5.79 40.81
N SER A 486 -30.63 -6.14 41.48
CA SER A 486 -30.87 -5.80 42.87
C SER A 486 -29.79 -6.40 43.78
N GLY A 487 -29.25 -5.56 44.67
CA GLY A 487 -28.18 -5.94 45.61
C GLY A 487 -26.76 -5.74 45.09
N THR A 488 -26.53 -5.49 43.78
CA THR A 488 -25.18 -5.40 43.19
C THR A 488 -24.65 -3.97 43.06
N ARG A 489 -25.46 -2.94 43.23
CA ARG A 489 -25.15 -1.53 43.03
C ARG A 489 -23.80 -1.08 43.66
N TRP A 490 -23.52 -1.60 44.87
CA TRP A 490 -22.26 -1.28 45.55
C TRP A 490 -21.04 -1.83 44.78
N ALA A 491 -21.11 -3.08 44.31
CA ALA A 491 -20.05 -3.71 43.54
C ALA A 491 -19.75 -2.93 42.23
N TYR A 492 -20.82 -2.58 41.49
CA TYR A 492 -20.67 -1.80 40.26
C TYR A 492 -20.06 -0.43 40.48
N ARG A 493 -20.40 0.26 41.58
CA ARG A 493 -19.79 1.56 41.92
C ARG A 493 -18.30 1.49 42.19
N HIS A 494 -17.80 0.36 42.67
CA HIS A 494 -16.38 0.16 43.02
C HIS A 494 -15.60 -0.58 41.93
N HIS A 495 -16.28 -1.00 40.84
CA HIS A 495 -15.63 -1.63 39.70
C HIS A 495 -14.87 -0.57 38.87
N PRO A 496 -13.61 -0.83 38.42
CA PRO A 496 -12.78 0.16 37.73
C PRO A 496 -13.43 0.81 36.51
N GLY A 497 -14.17 0.05 35.70
CA GLY A 497 -14.85 0.58 34.52
C GLY A 497 -16.26 1.07 34.80
N PHE A 498 -17.12 0.24 35.41
CA PHE A 498 -18.52 0.61 35.67
C PHE A 498 -18.66 1.73 36.70
N GLY A 499 -17.71 1.90 37.61
CA GLY A 499 -17.71 2.99 38.59
C GLY A 499 -17.59 4.40 37.98
N LYS A 500 -17.29 4.51 36.69
CA LYS A 500 -17.29 5.78 35.96
C LYS A 500 -18.69 6.35 35.72
N PHE A 501 -19.75 5.49 35.76
CA PHE A 501 -21.13 5.94 35.61
C PHE A 501 -21.62 6.70 36.85
N LYS A 502 -22.12 7.92 36.66
CA LYS A 502 -22.75 8.70 37.73
C LYS A 502 -24.11 8.15 38.12
N ASN A 503 -24.87 7.67 37.15
CA ASN A 503 -26.23 7.19 37.28
C ASN A 503 -26.24 5.65 37.24
N ILE A 504 -26.14 4.98 38.40
CA ILE A 504 -26.29 3.54 38.54
C ILE A 504 -27.62 3.26 39.25
N GLU A 505 -28.57 2.63 38.57
CA GLU A 505 -29.90 2.34 39.08
C GLU A 505 -30.14 0.83 39.13
N ILE A 506 -31.10 0.44 39.97
CA ILE A 506 -31.49 -0.96 40.11
C ILE A 506 -32.57 -1.27 39.06
N GLU A 507 -32.36 -2.33 38.28
CA GLU A 507 -33.38 -2.83 37.34
C GLU A 507 -34.65 -3.22 38.06
N LYS A 508 -35.80 -2.67 37.64
CA LYS A 508 -37.11 -3.05 38.20
C LYS A 508 -37.46 -4.44 37.66
N LYS A 509 -37.78 -5.36 38.57
CA LYS A 509 -38.39 -6.64 38.16
C LYS A 509 -39.75 -6.36 37.53
N ASN A 510 -39.89 -6.59 36.24
CA ASN A 510 -41.18 -6.67 35.56
C ASN A 510 -41.88 -7.98 35.94
#